data_cbeb8cf1f6fdf9a4bfce6ad219d3d236
#
_entry.id   cbeb8cf1f6fdf9a4bfce6ad219d3d236
#
_cell.length_a   1.000
_cell.length_b   1.000
_cell.length_c   1.000
_cell.angle_alpha   90.00
_cell.angle_beta   90.00
_cell.angle_gamma   90.00
#
_symmetry.space_group_name_H-M   'P 1'
#
loop_
_entity.id
_entity.type
_entity.pdbx_description
1 polymer ?
#
loop_
_entity_poly.entity_id
_entity_poly.type
_entity_poly.pdbx_seq_one_letter_code
_entity_poly.pdbx_strand_id
1 'polypeptide(L)'
;MKLIIITTLTLFSTTLLAQPELDIKPNRIEFEDLFNRFDYAFLINKGDQILTIDSIAYNDSIYIIDYENNLQLPFTIAPDDSVRMNVTLSGFYYVTLTDTSDTMFVFNDGINSPEPLEVRIRFFEDEFGEFNGTVSDSLIPADSATVYFFYNGIYLLSTAQTNSSGNYQITLPVGEYTIGVEKKGYYVVFHDSTYDPFFAEFVALNVGGVQTLDFNLKKIDDPNLSVSGQIIDTINGRNVNKGIVIIRNGTHVPIGKVNYNPMLTDTIYTFAGFIKADGSYSVNIQMPDHYFLQACTNNFLPGFYNDEGIPALYWQNADSVLIDDNIIDKNISLVRDSSYGAGGIGGFITFSTPSDASDYEGITILAKNIDNGASYSYNFGKELGNFSVANIPYGTYELVAQKIGLDNAISQTVVIDPVNNQITGINLNFIISTIESDVLVPSDIVLYQNHPNPFNPTTNITFSTTSQSFVSLKVYDLLGNELATLVNEEKPAAAYEVNFNGSKLASGVYFYRLQVGQTTKTRKMVLIK
;
A
#
# COMPACT_ATOMS: atom_id res chain seq x y z
N MET A 1 -50.48 84.30 24.75
CA MET A 1 -50.86 82.93 24.34
C MET A 1 -49.62 82.26 23.77
N LYS A 2 -48.93 81.45 24.58
CA LYS A 2 -47.73 80.70 24.15
C LYS A 2 -48.21 79.31 23.73
N LEU A 3 -47.98 78.97 22.46
CA LEU A 3 -48.21 77.64 21.89
C LEU A 3 -47.02 76.73 22.25
N ILE A 4 -47.25 75.71 23.04
CA ILE A 4 -46.28 74.68 23.33
C ILE A 4 -46.50 73.54 22.28
N ILE A 5 -45.56 73.39 21.39
CA ILE A 5 -45.53 72.25 20.48
C ILE A 5 -44.76 71.10 21.21
N ILE A 6 -45.47 70.01 21.55
CA ILE A 6 -44.89 68.80 22.06
C ILE A 6 -44.60 67.92 20.84
N THR A 7 -43.29 67.82 20.50
CA THR A 7 -42.80 66.83 19.52
C THR A 7 -42.59 65.51 20.25
N THR A 8 -43.47 64.58 20.03
CA THR A 8 -43.28 63.16 20.42
C THR A 8 -42.17 62.56 19.55
N LEU A 9 -41.02 62.34 20.16
CA LEU A 9 -39.93 61.58 19.54
C LEU A 9 -40.26 60.07 19.67
N THR A 10 -40.75 59.46 18.64
CA THR A 10 -40.89 57.99 18.54
C THR A 10 -39.51 57.42 18.31
N LEU A 11 -38.87 56.92 19.37
CA LEU A 11 -37.72 56.02 19.25
C LEU A 11 -38.21 54.72 18.57
N PHE A 12 -37.89 54.54 17.30
CA PHE A 12 -37.88 53.22 16.70
C PHE A 12 -36.66 52.48 17.31
N SER A 13 -36.90 51.67 18.31
CA SER A 13 -35.96 50.59 18.65
C SER A 13 -35.96 49.60 17.50
N THR A 14 -35.01 49.71 16.63
CA THR A 14 -34.66 48.58 15.77
C THR A 14 -34.18 47.48 16.71
N THR A 15 -35.04 46.55 17.08
CA THR A 15 -34.62 45.27 17.61
C THR A 15 -33.74 44.66 16.50
N LEU A 16 -32.40 44.71 16.66
CA LEU A 16 -31.55 43.84 15.89
C LEU A 16 -32.07 42.42 16.15
N LEU A 17 -32.61 41.80 15.12
CA LEU A 17 -32.99 40.41 15.21
C LEU A 17 -31.71 39.65 15.52
N ALA A 18 -31.72 38.92 16.62
CA ALA A 18 -30.69 37.96 16.96
C ALA A 18 -30.45 37.05 15.77
N GLN A 19 -29.22 36.91 15.35
CA GLN A 19 -28.85 36.09 14.20
C GLN A 19 -27.55 35.33 14.49
N PRO A 20 -27.38 34.12 13.92
CA PRO A 20 -26.14 33.41 14.00
C PRO A 20 -25.05 34.11 13.16
N GLU A 21 -23.81 34.05 13.62
CA GLU A 21 -22.63 34.62 12.94
C GLU A 21 -21.43 33.69 13.08
N LEU A 22 -20.84 33.33 11.96
CA LEU A 22 -19.63 32.48 11.93
C LEU A 22 -18.36 33.34 11.99
N ASP A 23 -17.45 32.97 12.87
CA ASP A 23 -16.06 33.46 12.89
C ASP A 23 -15.11 32.25 12.74
N ILE A 24 -14.10 32.34 11.88
CA ILE A 24 -13.14 31.26 11.65
C ILE A 24 -11.78 31.68 12.17
N LYS A 25 -11.18 30.88 13.06
CA LYS A 25 -9.87 31.19 13.67
C LYS A 25 -8.95 29.98 13.74
N PRO A 26 -7.72 30.11 13.18
CA PRO A 26 -7.28 31.24 12.36
C PRO A 26 -8.08 31.33 11.05
N ASN A 27 -8.18 32.51 10.46
CA ASN A 27 -8.84 32.73 9.18
C ASN A 27 -7.93 32.38 7.98
N ARG A 28 -6.74 31.88 8.27
CA ARG A 28 -5.75 31.36 7.32
C ARG A 28 -5.06 30.15 7.92
N ILE A 29 -4.94 29.10 7.12
CA ILE A 29 -4.13 27.91 7.39
C ILE A 29 -2.88 27.99 6.51
N GLU A 30 -1.70 27.72 7.09
CA GLU A 30 -0.44 27.75 6.34
C GLU A 30 0.29 26.41 6.53
N PHE A 31 0.51 25.70 5.41
CA PHE A 31 1.36 24.53 5.35
C PHE A 31 2.76 24.99 4.90
N GLU A 32 3.70 25.07 5.83
CA GLU A 32 5.07 25.54 5.59
C GLU A 32 6.09 24.40 5.56
N ASP A 33 5.69 23.18 5.95
CA ASP A 33 6.55 22.01 6.01
C ASP A 33 5.95 20.89 5.18
N LEU A 34 6.79 20.28 4.35
CA LEU A 34 6.45 19.10 3.53
C LEU A 34 5.94 17.91 4.37
N PHE A 35 6.29 17.90 5.65
CA PHE A 35 5.99 16.81 6.56
C PHE A 35 4.78 17.08 7.45
N ASN A 36 4.46 18.36 7.68
CA ASN A 36 3.29 18.78 8.43
C ASN A 36 2.09 18.93 7.48
N ARG A 37 1.38 17.84 7.27
CA ARG A 37 0.21 17.78 6.39
C ARG A 37 -1.09 18.13 7.07
N PHE A 38 -1.05 18.49 8.34
CA PHE A 38 -2.21 18.68 9.18
C PHE A 38 -2.19 20.07 9.80
N ASP A 39 -3.32 20.78 9.72
CA ASP A 39 -3.59 21.99 10.49
C ASP A 39 -5.10 22.08 10.75
N TYR A 40 -5.54 23.07 11.52
CA TYR A 40 -6.94 23.20 11.90
C TYR A 40 -7.38 24.64 12.06
N ALA A 41 -8.69 24.86 11.94
CA ALA A 41 -9.34 26.10 12.30
C ALA A 41 -10.54 25.82 13.22
N PHE A 42 -10.90 26.77 14.05
CA PHE A 42 -12.13 26.74 14.82
C PHE A 42 -13.25 27.47 14.08
N LEU A 43 -14.37 26.82 13.90
CA LEU A 43 -15.63 27.41 13.46
C LEU A 43 -16.35 27.89 14.73
N ILE A 44 -16.46 29.20 14.94
CA ILE A 44 -16.94 29.80 16.19
C ILE A 44 -18.24 30.52 15.90
N ASN A 45 -19.30 30.21 16.66
CA ASN A 45 -20.54 30.96 16.59
C ASN A 45 -20.44 32.21 17.48
N LYS A 46 -20.34 33.40 16.86
CA LYS A 46 -20.32 34.69 17.54
C LYS A 46 -21.71 35.32 17.67
N GLY A 47 -22.69 34.72 17.02
CA GLY A 47 -24.10 35.13 17.13
C GLY A 47 -24.75 34.67 18.43
N ASP A 48 -25.96 35.12 18.65
CA ASP A 48 -26.79 34.79 19.82
C ASP A 48 -27.87 33.73 19.54
N GLN A 49 -27.85 33.15 18.33
CA GLN A 49 -28.69 32.03 17.90
C GLN A 49 -27.83 30.83 17.51
N ILE A 50 -28.43 29.66 17.48
CA ILE A 50 -27.78 28.44 16.99
C ILE A 50 -27.36 28.65 15.52
N LEU A 51 -26.07 28.40 15.23
CA LEU A 51 -25.50 28.45 13.90
C LEU A 51 -25.49 27.05 13.29
N THR A 52 -25.99 26.90 12.07
CA THR A 52 -25.89 25.66 11.29
C THR A 52 -24.79 25.79 10.26
N ILE A 53 -23.87 24.85 10.25
CA ILE A 53 -22.89 24.69 9.17
C ILE A 53 -23.46 23.69 8.17
N ASP A 54 -23.75 24.15 6.95
CA ASP A 54 -24.44 23.37 5.93
C ASP A 54 -23.46 22.55 5.07
N SER A 55 -22.42 23.20 4.57
CA SER A 55 -21.44 22.58 3.68
C SER A 55 -20.14 23.37 3.65
N ILE A 56 -19.07 22.74 3.11
CA ILE A 56 -17.82 23.43 2.80
C ILE A 56 -17.45 23.14 1.35
N ALA A 57 -17.19 24.22 0.60
CA ALA A 57 -16.64 24.10 -0.74
C ALA A 57 -15.11 24.18 -0.67
N TYR A 58 -14.43 23.16 -1.13
CA TYR A 58 -12.98 23.05 -1.20
C TYR A 58 -12.57 22.09 -2.32
N ASN A 59 -11.28 22.05 -2.65
CA ASN A 59 -10.76 21.10 -3.62
C ASN A 59 -10.48 19.76 -2.94
N ASP A 60 -11.37 18.79 -3.09
CA ASP A 60 -11.30 17.45 -2.48
C ASP A 60 -10.15 16.57 -3.03
N SER A 61 -9.50 17.00 -4.10
CA SER A 61 -8.27 16.34 -4.59
C SER A 61 -7.01 16.82 -3.84
N ILE A 62 -7.09 17.97 -3.16
CA ILE A 62 -5.98 18.58 -2.43
C ILE A 62 -6.16 18.43 -0.92
N TYR A 63 -7.38 18.55 -0.41
CA TYR A 63 -7.67 18.60 1.01
C TYR A 63 -8.62 17.51 1.45
N ILE A 64 -8.41 17.04 2.67
CA ILE A 64 -9.37 16.23 3.43
C ILE A 64 -9.84 17.08 4.59
N ILE A 65 -11.16 17.22 4.77
CA ILE A 65 -11.78 17.96 5.84
C ILE A 65 -12.54 17.02 6.75
N ASP A 66 -12.33 17.16 8.04
CA ASP A 66 -13.15 16.53 9.07
C ASP A 66 -13.32 17.44 10.29
N TYR A 67 -14.09 16.98 11.27
CA TYR A 67 -14.46 17.78 12.43
C TYR A 67 -14.23 16.99 13.71
N GLU A 68 -13.94 17.69 14.79
CA GLU A 68 -13.85 17.07 16.09
C GLU A 68 -15.12 16.26 16.42
N ASN A 69 -14.97 15.25 17.27
CA ASN A 69 -16.04 14.34 17.67
C ASN A 69 -16.74 13.61 16.50
N ASN A 70 -16.07 13.49 15.34
CA ASN A 70 -16.61 12.85 14.11
C ASN A 70 -17.95 13.46 13.65
N LEU A 71 -18.15 14.75 13.84
CA LEU A 71 -19.32 15.45 13.35
C LEU A 71 -19.44 15.35 11.83
N GLN A 72 -20.64 15.26 11.33
CA GLN A 72 -20.95 15.22 9.89
C GLN A 72 -21.80 16.44 9.51
N LEU A 73 -21.56 16.98 8.33
CA LEU A 73 -22.37 18.06 7.77
C LEU A 73 -23.77 17.57 7.39
N PRO A 74 -24.82 18.33 7.65
CA PRO A 74 -24.83 19.58 8.41
C PRO A 74 -24.76 19.34 9.92
N PHE A 75 -24.13 20.26 10.67
CA PHE A 75 -24.14 20.24 12.14
C PHE A 75 -24.37 21.64 12.71
N THR A 76 -24.67 21.74 14.01
CA THR A 76 -24.98 23.01 14.67
C THR A 76 -23.95 23.37 15.73
N ILE A 77 -23.73 24.70 15.92
CA ILE A 77 -22.86 25.27 16.94
C ILE A 77 -23.72 26.20 17.82
N ALA A 78 -23.73 25.97 19.13
CA ALA A 78 -24.41 26.84 20.07
C ALA A 78 -23.78 28.26 20.14
N PRO A 79 -24.51 29.29 20.58
CA PRO A 79 -23.93 30.59 20.80
C PRO A 79 -22.68 30.54 21.69
N ASP A 80 -21.64 31.29 21.33
CA ASP A 80 -20.32 31.36 22.01
C ASP A 80 -19.57 30.04 22.07
N ASP A 81 -20.00 29.00 21.37
CA ASP A 81 -19.34 27.71 21.26
C ASP A 81 -18.57 27.61 19.95
N SER A 82 -17.74 26.58 19.82
CA SER A 82 -16.91 26.33 18.64
C SER A 82 -16.77 24.85 18.30
N VAL A 83 -16.53 24.57 17.02
CA VAL A 83 -16.17 23.25 16.51
C VAL A 83 -14.85 23.35 15.79
N ARG A 84 -13.91 22.46 16.14
CA ARG A 84 -12.62 22.37 15.42
C ARG A 84 -12.86 21.66 14.09
N MET A 85 -12.45 22.33 13.02
CA MET A 85 -12.37 21.79 11.68
C MET A 85 -10.91 21.46 11.37
N ASN A 86 -10.62 20.23 11.08
CA ASN A 86 -9.30 19.75 10.71
C ASN A 86 -9.14 19.81 9.19
N VAL A 87 -7.99 20.30 8.75
CA VAL A 87 -7.61 20.38 7.33
C VAL A 87 -6.33 19.60 7.13
N THR A 88 -6.41 18.58 6.29
CA THR A 88 -5.27 17.73 5.95
C THR A 88 -4.99 17.82 4.47
N LEU A 89 -3.72 17.95 4.09
CA LEU A 89 -3.31 17.84 2.70
C LEU A 89 -3.50 16.40 2.22
N SER A 90 -4.34 16.22 1.22
CA SER A 90 -4.62 14.95 0.55
C SER A 90 -3.45 14.58 -0.34
N GLY A 91 -2.63 13.61 0.08
CA GLY A 91 -1.45 13.21 -0.67
C GLY A 91 -0.38 14.30 -0.76
N PHE A 92 0.77 13.92 -1.33
CA PHE A 92 1.79 14.92 -1.63
C PHE A 92 1.39 15.69 -2.88
N TYR A 93 0.79 16.86 -2.73
CA TYR A 93 0.42 17.75 -3.85
C TYR A 93 1.62 18.62 -4.25
N TYR A 94 2.75 17.99 -4.67
CA TYR A 94 4.03 18.66 -4.87
C TYR A 94 4.41 18.89 -6.33
N VAL A 95 3.46 18.95 -7.22
CA VAL A 95 3.80 19.01 -8.65
C VAL A 95 4.07 20.44 -9.15
N THR A 96 3.78 21.47 -8.33
CA THR A 96 4.13 22.84 -8.70
C THR A 96 4.98 23.48 -7.61
N LEU A 97 6.25 23.72 -7.93
CA LEU A 97 7.28 24.37 -7.11
C LEU A 97 7.00 25.86 -6.82
N THR A 98 5.74 26.24 -6.69
CA THR A 98 5.35 27.63 -6.43
C THR A 98 4.40 27.66 -5.26
N ASP A 99 4.58 28.69 -4.41
CA ASP A 99 3.61 29.06 -3.40
C ASP A 99 2.20 29.07 -4.00
N THR A 100 1.30 28.29 -3.43
CA THR A 100 -0.10 28.27 -3.85
C THR A 100 -0.99 28.74 -2.71
N SER A 101 -2.01 29.52 -3.05
CA SER A 101 -3.09 29.85 -2.13
C SER A 101 -4.41 29.39 -2.71
N ASP A 102 -5.26 28.88 -1.85
CA ASP A 102 -6.61 28.46 -2.16
C ASP A 102 -7.57 29.06 -1.14
N THR A 103 -8.87 29.08 -1.43
CA THR A 103 -9.88 29.57 -0.51
C THR A 103 -10.97 28.52 -0.37
N MET A 104 -11.17 28.06 0.84
CA MET A 104 -12.33 27.26 1.22
C MET A 104 -13.49 28.17 1.59
N PHE A 105 -14.70 27.77 1.29
CA PHE A 105 -15.91 28.54 1.62
C PHE A 105 -16.81 27.72 2.53
N VAL A 106 -17.04 28.22 3.75
CA VAL A 106 -17.92 27.60 4.73
C VAL A 106 -19.32 28.20 4.61
N PHE A 107 -20.26 27.40 4.12
CA PHE A 107 -21.67 27.77 3.99
C PHE A 107 -22.40 27.49 5.30
N ASN A 108 -23.15 28.48 5.75
CA ASN A 108 -23.84 28.46 7.03
C ASN A 108 -25.15 29.28 6.94
N ASP A 109 -26.03 29.16 7.93
CA ASP A 109 -27.29 29.92 8.00
C ASP A 109 -27.14 31.30 8.69
N GLY A 110 -25.93 31.74 9.01
CA GLY A 110 -25.59 33.03 9.59
C GLY A 110 -25.59 34.18 8.59
N ILE A 111 -25.36 35.40 9.13
CA ILE A 111 -25.38 36.64 8.35
C ILE A 111 -24.20 36.81 7.38
N ASN A 112 -23.15 36.04 7.55
CA ASN A 112 -21.92 36.13 6.80
C ASN A 112 -21.60 34.86 5.97
N SER A 113 -22.61 34.21 5.44
CA SER A 113 -22.45 33.01 4.61
C SER A 113 -22.27 33.38 3.13
N PRO A 114 -21.32 32.77 2.40
CA PRO A 114 -20.28 31.88 2.92
C PRO A 114 -19.12 32.65 3.56
N GLU A 115 -18.52 32.09 4.60
CA GLU A 115 -17.33 32.63 5.24
C GLU A 115 -16.07 32.01 4.61
N PRO A 116 -15.09 32.81 4.13
CA PRO A 116 -13.87 32.29 3.52
C PRO A 116 -12.82 31.88 4.55
N LEU A 117 -12.13 30.77 4.28
CA LEU A 117 -10.91 30.36 4.94
C LEU A 117 -9.79 30.28 3.90
N GLU A 118 -8.77 31.10 4.03
CA GLU A 118 -7.59 31.04 3.17
C GLU A 118 -6.71 29.86 3.59
N VAL A 119 -6.27 29.07 2.60
CA VAL A 119 -5.29 28.00 2.80
C VAL A 119 -4.08 28.30 1.93
N ARG A 120 -2.89 28.33 2.54
CA ARG A 120 -1.66 28.62 1.85
C ARG A 120 -0.68 27.48 2.01
N ILE A 121 -0.11 27.06 0.89
CA ILE A 121 0.95 26.05 0.82
C ILE A 121 2.21 26.76 0.36
N ARG A 122 3.24 26.77 1.20
CA ARG A 122 4.54 27.37 0.91
C ARG A 122 5.62 26.31 0.92
N PHE A 123 6.47 26.35 -0.11
CA PHE A 123 7.67 25.53 -0.18
C PHE A 123 8.87 26.46 -0.28
N PHE A 124 9.87 26.18 0.54
CA PHE A 124 11.13 26.93 0.46
C PHE A 124 11.94 26.39 -0.72
N GLU A 125 12.39 27.29 -1.62
CA GLU A 125 13.21 26.95 -2.80
C GLU A 125 14.53 26.24 -2.44
N ASP A 126 14.97 26.31 -1.18
CA ASP A 126 16.24 25.77 -0.69
C ASP A 126 16.15 24.28 -0.29
N GLU A 127 14.98 23.64 -0.41
CA GLU A 127 14.75 22.26 0.06
C GLU A 127 14.65 21.23 -1.07
N PHE A 128 15.32 21.46 -2.19
CA PHE A 128 15.27 20.58 -3.35
C PHE A 128 16.65 20.06 -3.76
N GLY A 129 16.65 18.89 -4.37
CA GLY A 129 17.78 18.27 -5.05
C GLY A 129 17.34 17.67 -6.38
N GLU A 130 18.26 17.03 -7.08
CA GLU A 130 18.05 16.46 -8.40
C GLU A 130 18.34 14.96 -8.40
N PHE A 131 17.46 14.19 -9.03
CA PHE A 131 17.76 12.84 -9.50
C PHE A 131 17.96 12.84 -11.00
N ASN A 132 18.98 12.14 -11.47
CA ASN A 132 19.21 11.84 -12.88
C ASN A 132 19.78 10.45 -13.07
N GLY A 133 19.84 9.98 -14.30
CA GLY A 133 20.43 8.69 -14.61
C GLY A 133 19.96 8.12 -15.93
N THR A 134 20.27 6.85 -16.14
CA THR A 134 19.95 6.10 -17.36
C THR A 134 19.14 4.84 -17.04
N VAL A 135 18.24 4.49 -17.93
CA VAL A 135 17.55 3.19 -17.93
C VAL A 135 17.91 2.45 -19.21
N SER A 136 18.33 1.20 -19.07
CA SER A 136 18.78 0.37 -20.21
C SER A 136 18.32 -1.08 -20.07
N ASP A 137 18.35 -1.82 -21.18
CA ASP A 137 18.33 -3.28 -21.24
C ASP A 137 19.70 -3.72 -21.75
N SER A 138 20.55 -4.18 -20.87
CA SER A 138 21.90 -4.70 -21.16
C SER A 138 22.87 -3.74 -21.85
N LEU A 139 22.56 -2.63 -22.34
CA LEU A 139 23.30 -1.56 -23.00
C LEU A 139 22.43 -0.84 -24.05
N ILE A 140 21.21 -1.33 -24.28
CA ILE A 140 20.26 -0.69 -25.20
C ILE A 140 19.47 0.34 -24.37
N PRO A 141 19.50 1.62 -24.75
CA PRO A 141 18.71 2.64 -24.05
C PRO A 141 17.22 2.29 -24.00
N ALA A 142 16.62 2.42 -22.85
CA ALA A 142 15.19 2.17 -22.64
C ALA A 142 14.41 3.47 -22.80
N ASP A 143 14.01 3.81 -24.02
CA ASP A 143 13.12 4.95 -24.30
C ASP A 143 11.74 4.75 -23.68
N SER A 144 11.12 5.84 -23.20
CA SER A 144 9.74 5.86 -22.66
C SER A 144 9.54 4.89 -21.47
N ALA A 145 10.59 4.61 -20.71
CA ALA A 145 10.45 4.00 -19.40
C ALA A 145 9.98 5.06 -18.39
N THR A 146 9.17 4.67 -17.42
CA THR A 146 8.72 5.55 -16.34
C THR A 146 9.48 5.23 -15.06
N VAL A 147 10.13 6.25 -14.50
CA VAL A 147 10.82 6.19 -13.21
C VAL A 147 9.88 6.76 -12.15
N TYR A 148 9.62 6.00 -11.10
CA TYR A 148 8.70 6.33 -10.01
C TYR A 148 9.49 6.65 -8.75
N PHE A 149 9.17 7.77 -8.11
CA PHE A 149 9.83 8.25 -6.90
C PHE A 149 8.86 8.18 -5.73
N PHE A 150 9.12 7.25 -4.81
CA PHE A 150 8.33 7.05 -3.60
C PHE A 150 9.04 7.68 -2.41
N TYR A 151 8.39 8.64 -1.80
CA TYR A 151 8.88 9.29 -0.60
C TYR A 151 8.62 8.40 0.63
N ASN A 152 9.61 8.27 1.51
CA ASN A 152 9.54 7.39 2.69
C ASN A 152 9.00 5.97 2.39
N GLY A 153 9.37 5.41 1.25
CA GLY A 153 9.17 4.02 0.89
C GLY A 153 7.98 3.72 0.00
N ILE A 154 6.81 4.33 0.19
CA ILE A 154 5.60 3.93 -0.54
C ILE A 154 4.72 5.08 -1.03
N TYR A 155 4.95 6.31 -0.59
CA TYR A 155 4.18 7.46 -1.06
C TYR A 155 4.68 7.91 -2.43
N LEU A 156 3.95 7.57 -3.49
CA LEU A 156 4.31 8.04 -4.83
C LEU A 156 4.25 9.56 -4.89
N LEU A 157 5.42 10.18 -4.96
CA LEU A 157 5.55 11.62 -5.03
C LEU A 157 5.46 12.11 -6.47
N SER A 158 6.28 11.54 -7.36
CA SER A 158 6.38 11.99 -8.75
C SER A 158 6.91 10.89 -9.66
N THR A 159 6.91 11.18 -10.96
CA THR A 159 7.46 10.31 -11.99
C THR A 159 8.28 11.11 -13.00
N ALA A 160 9.30 10.48 -13.58
CA ALA A 160 10.02 10.99 -14.74
C ALA A 160 9.97 9.97 -15.87
N GLN A 161 10.01 10.43 -17.12
CA GLN A 161 10.10 9.56 -18.28
C GLN A 161 11.48 9.62 -18.92
N THR A 162 11.98 8.49 -19.38
CA THR A 162 13.24 8.44 -20.13
C THR A 162 13.03 8.92 -21.55
N ASN A 163 14.04 9.61 -22.08
CA ASN A 163 14.12 10.01 -23.48
C ASN A 163 14.66 8.87 -24.38
N SER A 164 14.83 9.14 -25.67
CA SER A 164 15.34 8.18 -26.66
C SER A 164 16.75 7.65 -26.38
N SER A 165 17.52 8.33 -25.53
CA SER A 165 18.82 7.88 -25.05
C SER A 165 18.76 7.14 -23.71
N GLY A 166 17.55 6.88 -23.20
CA GLY A 166 17.34 6.25 -21.92
C GLY A 166 17.57 7.15 -20.70
N ASN A 167 17.81 8.45 -20.89
CA ASN A 167 18.11 9.38 -19.80
C ASN A 167 16.84 9.94 -19.18
N TYR A 168 16.85 10.14 -17.86
CA TYR A 168 15.84 10.86 -17.11
C TYR A 168 16.46 11.91 -16.19
N GLN A 169 15.69 12.91 -15.80
CA GLN A 169 16.07 13.95 -14.85
C GLN A 169 14.82 14.51 -14.19
N ILE A 170 14.90 14.76 -12.86
CA ILE A 170 13.80 15.35 -12.09
C ILE A 170 14.35 16.08 -10.85
N THR A 171 13.74 17.20 -10.51
CA THR A 171 14.00 17.92 -9.26
C THR A 171 12.90 17.59 -8.25
N LEU A 172 13.28 17.15 -7.06
CA LEU A 172 12.36 16.73 -5.99
C LEU A 172 12.78 17.32 -4.64
N PRO A 173 11.85 17.39 -3.67
CA PRO A 173 12.18 17.77 -2.30
C PRO A 173 13.26 16.89 -1.69
N VAL A 174 14.00 17.43 -0.72
CA VAL A 174 14.97 16.63 0.06
C VAL A 174 14.26 15.54 0.85
N GLY A 175 14.93 14.42 1.07
CA GLY A 175 14.37 13.31 1.83
C GLY A 175 14.89 11.95 1.40
N GLU A 176 14.27 10.90 1.88
CA GLU A 176 14.61 9.51 1.55
C GLU A 176 13.60 8.95 0.53
N TYR A 177 14.13 8.33 -0.50
CA TYR A 177 13.35 7.84 -1.64
C TYR A 177 13.59 6.37 -1.92
N THR A 178 12.51 5.63 -2.15
CA THR A 178 12.55 4.37 -2.91
C THR A 178 12.25 4.68 -4.37
N ILE A 179 13.06 4.17 -5.28
CA ILE A 179 12.93 4.50 -6.70
C ILE A 179 12.76 3.21 -7.49
N GLY A 180 11.71 3.16 -8.31
CA GLY A 180 11.40 2.01 -9.15
C GLY A 180 11.18 2.42 -10.61
N VAL A 181 11.38 1.48 -11.53
CA VAL A 181 11.25 1.71 -12.97
C VAL A 181 10.29 0.70 -13.57
N GLU A 182 9.39 1.20 -14.41
CA GLU A 182 8.48 0.40 -15.22
C GLU A 182 8.68 0.67 -16.70
N LYS A 183 8.69 -0.41 -17.48
CA LYS A 183 8.61 -0.37 -18.93
C LYS A 183 7.81 -1.56 -19.44
N LYS A 184 6.95 -1.33 -20.42
CA LYS A 184 6.15 -2.40 -21.04
C LYS A 184 7.04 -3.52 -21.57
N GLY A 185 6.76 -4.76 -21.17
CA GLY A 185 7.51 -5.97 -21.55
C GLY A 185 8.71 -6.27 -20.65
N TYR A 186 8.86 -5.55 -19.54
CA TYR A 186 9.90 -5.74 -18.55
C TYR A 186 9.30 -5.88 -17.15
N TYR A 187 9.98 -6.60 -16.28
CA TYR A 187 9.66 -6.61 -14.85
C TYR A 187 9.91 -5.21 -14.26
N VAL A 188 9.08 -4.82 -13.28
CA VAL A 188 9.38 -3.64 -12.46
C VAL A 188 10.67 -3.91 -11.68
N VAL A 189 11.59 -2.97 -11.70
CA VAL A 189 12.86 -3.06 -10.98
C VAL A 189 13.00 -1.83 -10.09
N PHE A 190 13.48 -2.02 -8.87
CA PHE A 190 13.82 -0.94 -7.92
C PHE A 190 15.33 -0.71 -7.88
N HIS A 191 15.75 0.35 -7.20
CA HIS A 191 17.16 0.63 -6.94
C HIS A 191 17.83 -0.62 -6.35
N ASP A 192 19.10 -0.83 -6.66
CA ASP A 192 19.88 -2.05 -6.40
C ASP A 192 19.42 -3.33 -7.12
N SER A 193 18.67 -3.15 -8.22
CA SER A 193 18.24 -4.26 -9.09
C SER A 193 17.32 -5.28 -8.40
N THR A 194 16.64 -4.89 -7.34
CA THR A 194 15.65 -5.72 -6.66
C THR A 194 14.26 -5.60 -7.30
N TYR A 195 13.44 -6.64 -7.16
CA TYR A 195 12.01 -6.62 -7.54
C TYR A 195 11.10 -6.31 -6.35
N ASP A 196 11.66 -6.27 -5.14
CA ASP A 196 10.93 -5.99 -3.91
C ASP A 196 11.17 -4.54 -3.48
N PRO A 197 10.14 -3.70 -3.40
CA PRO A 197 10.28 -2.31 -2.97
C PRO A 197 10.76 -2.17 -1.52
N PHE A 198 10.58 -3.20 -0.68
CA PHE A 198 11.02 -3.16 0.71
C PHE A 198 12.51 -3.49 0.88
N PHE A 199 13.10 -4.17 -0.10
CA PHE A 199 14.55 -4.45 -0.17
C PHE A 199 15.32 -3.37 -0.91
N ALA A 200 14.63 -2.45 -1.58
CA ALA A 200 15.28 -1.37 -2.28
C ALA A 200 15.98 -0.43 -1.29
N GLU A 201 17.24 -0.15 -1.51
CA GLU A 201 17.99 0.81 -0.71
C GLU A 201 17.36 2.20 -0.83
N PHE A 202 17.17 2.86 0.31
CA PHE A 202 16.71 4.25 0.33
C PHE A 202 17.81 5.18 -0.17
N VAL A 203 17.45 6.06 -1.08
CA VAL A 203 18.35 7.08 -1.61
C VAL A 203 18.05 8.42 -0.97
N ALA A 204 18.99 8.93 -0.17
CA ALA A 204 18.87 10.24 0.45
C ALA A 204 19.17 11.35 -0.58
N LEU A 205 18.24 12.28 -0.73
CA LEU A 205 18.40 13.49 -1.51
C LEU A 205 18.61 14.68 -0.56
N ASN A 206 19.76 15.35 -0.67
CA ASN A 206 20.10 16.50 0.16
C ASN A 206 19.87 17.82 -0.59
N VAL A 207 19.82 18.93 0.14
CA VAL A 207 19.66 20.29 -0.43
C VAL A 207 20.73 20.57 -1.48
N GLY A 208 20.28 20.90 -2.71
CA GLY A 208 21.17 21.13 -3.85
C GLY A 208 21.97 19.92 -4.29
N GLY A 209 21.71 18.74 -3.69
CA GLY A 209 22.37 17.49 -4.03
C GLY A 209 21.94 16.96 -5.40
N VAL A 210 22.82 16.20 -6.03
CA VAL A 210 22.52 15.47 -7.28
C VAL A 210 22.81 13.99 -7.05
N GLN A 211 21.80 13.17 -7.28
CA GLN A 211 21.90 11.71 -7.21
C GLN A 211 21.77 11.13 -8.62
N THR A 212 22.77 10.36 -9.04
CA THR A 212 22.77 9.69 -10.35
C THR A 212 22.52 8.20 -10.16
N LEU A 213 21.40 7.70 -10.70
CA LEU A 213 20.96 6.32 -10.52
C LEU A 213 20.66 5.68 -11.87
N ASP A 214 21.34 4.60 -12.18
CA ASP A 214 21.17 3.84 -13.41
C ASP A 214 20.41 2.53 -13.15
N PHE A 215 19.53 2.18 -14.08
CA PHE A 215 18.70 0.97 -13.99
C PHE A 215 18.93 0.06 -15.18
N ASN A 216 19.08 -1.24 -14.89
CA ASN A 216 19.14 -2.27 -15.92
C ASN A 216 17.88 -3.14 -15.86
N LEU A 217 17.07 -3.08 -16.93
CA LEU A 217 15.79 -3.77 -16.99
C LEU A 217 15.95 -5.24 -17.38
N LYS A 218 15.11 -6.10 -16.82
CA LYS A 218 14.98 -7.50 -17.22
C LYS A 218 13.67 -7.72 -17.96
N LYS A 219 13.75 -8.28 -19.18
CA LYS A 219 12.57 -8.67 -19.97
C LYS A 219 11.74 -9.71 -19.23
N ILE A 220 10.42 -9.63 -19.40
CA ILE A 220 9.48 -10.63 -18.92
C ILE A 220 9.71 -11.93 -19.67
N ASP A 221 9.96 -13.01 -18.93
CA ASP A 221 10.25 -14.33 -19.49
C ASP A 221 8.97 -15.00 -20.04
N ASP A 222 7.86 -14.90 -19.30
CA ASP A 222 6.52 -15.36 -19.73
C ASP A 222 5.48 -14.26 -19.48
N PRO A 223 5.00 -13.58 -20.53
CA PRO A 223 3.99 -12.53 -20.39
C PRO A 223 2.60 -13.04 -19.97
N ASN A 224 2.36 -14.36 -20.00
CA ASN A 224 1.09 -14.93 -19.53
C ASN A 224 1.06 -15.15 -18.02
N LEU A 225 2.21 -15.11 -17.32
CA LEU A 225 2.26 -15.19 -15.86
C LEU A 225 2.06 -13.80 -15.27
N SER A 226 0.81 -13.42 -15.08
CA SER A 226 0.47 -12.08 -14.57
C SER A 226 -0.83 -12.06 -13.79
N VAL A 227 -1.00 -11.05 -12.95
CA VAL A 227 -2.25 -10.73 -12.28
C VAL A 227 -2.61 -9.27 -12.50
N SER A 228 -3.87 -8.96 -12.70
CA SER A 228 -4.36 -7.60 -12.91
C SER A 228 -5.72 -7.36 -12.28
N GLY A 229 -6.03 -6.08 -12.05
CA GLY A 229 -7.29 -5.63 -11.45
C GLY A 229 -7.36 -4.12 -11.31
N GLN A 230 -8.31 -3.68 -10.47
CA GLN A 230 -8.56 -2.28 -10.15
C GLN A 230 -8.39 -2.04 -8.66
N ILE A 231 -7.97 -0.85 -8.28
CA ILE A 231 -7.94 -0.41 -6.90
C ILE A 231 -9.16 0.49 -6.66
N ILE A 232 -9.94 0.18 -5.63
CA ILE A 232 -11.26 0.77 -5.40
C ILE A 232 -11.32 1.43 -4.01
N ASP A 233 -11.76 2.68 -3.97
CA ASP A 233 -12.14 3.39 -2.74
C ASP A 233 -13.51 2.87 -2.26
N THR A 234 -13.57 2.31 -1.07
CA THR A 234 -14.80 1.72 -0.50
C THR A 234 -15.87 2.73 -0.15
N ILE A 235 -15.53 4.00 0.05
CA ILE A 235 -16.50 5.04 0.42
C ILE A 235 -17.35 5.46 -0.78
N ASN A 236 -16.76 5.62 -1.95
CA ASN A 236 -17.44 6.19 -3.12
C ASN A 236 -17.44 5.29 -4.35
N GLY A 237 -16.82 4.11 -4.28
CA GLY A 237 -16.73 3.14 -5.38
C GLY A 237 -15.86 3.59 -6.57
N ARG A 238 -15.08 4.68 -6.41
CA ARG A 238 -14.21 5.19 -7.47
C ARG A 238 -12.88 4.46 -7.48
N ASN A 239 -12.28 4.44 -8.65
CA ASN A 239 -10.92 3.91 -8.81
C ASN A 239 -9.90 4.84 -8.13
N VAL A 240 -8.96 4.22 -7.41
CA VAL A 240 -7.84 4.91 -6.75
C VAL A 240 -6.65 4.86 -7.68
N ASN A 241 -6.10 6.00 -8.01
CA ASN A 241 -4.90 6.13 -8.83
C ASN A 241 -3.68 6.42 -7.96
N LYS A 242 -2.50 6.25 -8.53
CA LYS A 242 -1.19 6.47 -7.90
C LYS A 242 -0.90 5.54 -6.72
N GLY A 243 0.13 4.77 -6.86
CA GLY A 243 0.59 3.85 -5.84
C GLY A 243 1.20 2.60 -6.44
N ILE A 244 1.28 1.58 -5.62
CA ILE A 244 1.93 0.31 -5.96
C ILE A 244 1.08 -0.86 -5.48
N VAL A 245 1.02 -1.91 -6.27
CA VAL A 245 0.56 -3.23 -5.84
C VAL A 245 1.76 -4.13 -5.69
N ILE A 246 1.92 -4.71 -4.52
CA ILE A 246 2.98 -5.63 -4.17
C ILE A 246 2.36 -7.01 -4.05
N ILE A 247 2.96 -7.99 -4.68
CA ILE A 247 2.51 -9.37 -4.56
C ILE A 247 3.63 -10.20 -3.95
N ARG A 248 3.27 -11.02 -2.98
CA ARG A 248 4.25 -11.79 -2.20
C ARG A 248 3.71 -13.18 -1.89
N ASN A 249 4.51 -14.21 -2.13
CA ASN A 249 4.19 -15.53 -1.61
C ASN A 249 4.49 -15.57 -0.10
N GLY A 250 3.74 -16.38 0.66
CA GLY A 250 3.97 -16.54 2.10
C GLY A 250 4.87 -17.74 2.37
N THR A 251 5.91 -17.58 3.19
CA THR A 251 6.77 -18.70 3.60
C THR A 251 6.16 -19.55 4.72
N HIS A 252 5.24 -19.00 5.51
CA HIS A 252 4.65 -19.66 6.68
C HIS A 252 3.15 -19.34 6.78
N VAL A 253 2.36 -19.75 5.79
CA VAL A 253 0.91 -19.52 5.84
C VAL A 253 0.25 -20.63 6.65
N PRO A 254 -0.54 -20.30 7.70
CA PRO A 254 -1.25 -21.32 8.49
C PRO A 254 -2.17 -22.18 7.62
N ILE A 255 -2.18 -23.45 7.91
CA ILE A 255 -3.03 -24.46 7.26
C ILE A 255 -4.49 -24.00 7.29
N GLY A 256 -5.14 -24.00 6.12
CA GLY A 256 -6.55 -23.70 5.96
C GLY A 256 -6.89 -22.41 5.23
N LYS A 257 -5.92 -21.50 5.02
CA LYS A 257 -6.12 -20.29 4.20
C LYS A 257 -5.43 -20.34 2.84
N VAL A 258 -4.46 -21.24 2.64
CA VAL A 258 -3.77 -21.44 1.36
C VAL A 258 -3.42 -22.89 1.17
N ASN A 259 -3.59 -23.40 -0.04
CA ASN A 259 -3.03 -24.67 -0.49
C ASN A 259 -1.52 -24.52 -0.72
N TYR A 260 -0.78 -24.15 0.32
CA TYR A 260 0.63 -23.85 0.24
C TYR A 260 1.49 -25.05 0.60
N ASN A 261 2.53 -25.26 -0.15
CA ASN A 261 3.51 -26.30 0.10
C ASN A 261 4.81 -25.71 0.63
N PRO A 262 5.08 -25.79 1.95
CA PRO A 262 6.27 -25.21 2.59
C PRO A 262 7.59 -25.86 2.15
N MET A 263 7.58 -26.97 1.43
CA MET A 263 8.80 -27.64 0.95
C MET A 263 9.40 -27.05 -0.31
N LEU A 264 8.73 -26.06 -0.96
CA LEU A 264 9.16 -25.64 -2.28
C LEU A 264 10.17 -24.53 -2.30
N THR A 265 10.17 -23.61 -1.37
CA THR A 265 11.24 -22.59 -1.25
C THR A 265 11.19 -21.93 0.12
N ASP A 266 12.33 -21.83 0.79
CA ASP A 266 12.58 -20.85 1.85
C ASP A 266 12.69 -19.43 1.25
N THR A 267 12.44 -19.26 -0.04
CA THR A 267 12.63 -18.02 -0.77
C THR A 267 11.30 -17.30 -0.91
N ILE A 268 11.22 -16.13 -0.33
CA ILE A 268 10.12 -15.19 -0.55
C ILE A 268 10.31 -14.57 -1.93
N TYR A 269 9.29 -14.73 -2.80
CA TYR A 269 9.23 -14.03 -4.06
C TYR A 269 8.30 -12.85 -3.92
N THR A 270 8.81 -11.66 -4.21
CA THR A 270 8.04 -10.42 -4.25
C THR A 270 8.16 -9.82 -5.64
N PHE A 271 7.03 -9.36 -6.17
CA PHE A 271 6.96 -8.59 -7.40
C PHE A 271 6.04 -7.39 -7.18
N ALA A 272 6.18 -6.39 -8.04
CA ALA A 272 5.38 -5.19 -7.92
C ALA A 272 4.87 -4.71 -9.28
N GLY A 273 3.80 -3.91 -9.24
CA GLY A 273 3.27 -3.18 -10.38
C GLY A 273 2.71 -1.84 -9.94
N PHE A 274 2.85 -0.82 -10.77
CA PHE A 274 2.38 0.52 -10.44
C PHE A 274 0.91 0.71 -10.83
N ILE A 275 0.18 1.44 -9.99
CA ILE A 275 -1.23 1.76 -10.21
C ILE A 275 -1.31 2.89 -11.23
N LYS A 276 -2.06 2.69 -12.31
CA LYS A 276 -2.23 3.63 -13.42
C LYS A 276 -3.23 4.73 -13.08
N ALA A 277 -3.30 5.76 -13.92
CA ALA A 277 -4.21 6.89 -13.75
C ALA A 277 -5.70 6.49 -13.73
N ASP A 278 -6.06 5.38 -14.36
CA ASP A 278 -7.42 4.81 -14.37
C ASP A 278 -7.68 3.84 -13.20
N GLY A 279 -6.73 3.71 -12.25
CA GLY A 279 -6.80 2.81 -11.13
C GLY A 279 -6.46 1.36 -11.44
N SER A 280 -6.13 1.03 -12.67
CA SER A 280 -5.72 -0.33 -13.05
C SER A 280 -4.30 -0.63 -12.62
N TYR A 281 -4.04 -1.92 -12.37
CA TYR A 281 -2.69 -2.44 -12.14
C TYR A 281 -2.48 -3.75 -12.89
N SER A 282 -1.22 -4.08 -13.16
CA SER A 282 -0.80 -5.38 -13.68
C SER A 282 0.58 -5.72 -13.15
N VAL A 283 0.73 -6.93 -12.63
CA VAL A 283 2.00 -7.44 -12.11
C VAL A 283 2.37 -8.73 -12.83
N ASN A 284 3.56 -8.77 -13.42
CA ASN A 284 4.12 -10.00 -13.98
C ASN A 284 5.00 -10.69 -12.94
N ILE A 285 4.94 -12.02 -12.91
CA ILE A 285 5.70 -12.87 -12.01
C ILE A 285 6.65 -13.79 -12.79
N GLN A 286 7.66 -14.32 -12.10
CA GLN A 286 8.61 -15.26 -12.70
C GLN A 286 8.23 -16.73 -12.48
N MET A 287 7.49 -17.01 -11.44
CA MET A 287 7.15 -18.38 -11.02
C MET A 287 5.68 -18.51 -10.65
N PRO A 288 4.99 -19.55 -11.16
CA PRO A 288 3.65 -19.88 -10.69
C PRO A 288 3.65 -20.22 -9.20
N ASP A 289 2.83 -19.52 -8.43
CA ASP A 289 2.62 -19.78 -7.01
C ASP A 289 1.33 -19.11 -6.51
N HIS A 290 1.01 -19.31 -5.23
CA HIS A 290 0.00 -18.56 -4.51
C HIS A 290 0.59 -17.27 -3.96
N TYR A 291 0.00 -16.14 -4.30
CA TYR A 291 0.44 -14.82 -3.88
C TYR A 291 -0.65 -14.09 -3.13
N PHE A 292 -0.26 -13.37 -2.07
CA PHE A 292 -1.05 -12.31 -1.48
C PHE A 292 -0.79 -11.00 -2.24
N LEU A 293 -1.84 -10.28 -2.54
CA LEU A 293 -1.79 -9.01 -3.24
C LEU A 293 -2.06 -7.89 -2.23
N GLN A 294 -1.15 -6.93 -2.11
CA GLN A 294 -1.31 -5.77 -1.23
C GLN A 294 -1.18 -4.48 -2.04
N ALA A 295 -2.18 -3.61 -1.95
CA ALA A 295 -2.12 -2.29 -2.53
C ALA A 295 -1.70 -1.25 -1.49
N CYS A 296 -0.77 -0.38 -1.88
CA CYS A 296 -0.30 0.76 -1.09
C CYS A 296 -0.46 2.01 -1.94
N THR A 297 -1.28 2.95 -1.48
CA THR A 297 -1.59 4.18 -2.20
C THR A 297 -1.57 5.38 -1.26
N ASN A 298 -1.42 6.57 -1.82
CA ASN A 298 -1.52 7.79 -1.05
C ASN A 298 -2.94 7.93 -0.49
N ASN A 299 -3.07 8.36 0.76
CA ASN A 299 -4.34 8.61 1.47
C ASN A 299 -5.21 7.39 1.78
N PHE A 300 -4.67 6.19 1.64
CA PHE A 300 -5.35 4.95 2.01
C PHE A 300 -4.45 4.11 2.91
N LEU A 301 -5.06 3.37 3.81
CA LEU A 301 -4.36 2.33 4.54
C LEU A 301 -4.00 1.21 3.58
N PRO A 302 -2.83 0.57 3.73
CA PRO A 302 -2.48 -0.60 2.93
C PRO A 302 -3.55 -1.68 3.07
N GLY A 303 -4.01 -2.21 1.96
CA GLY A 303 -5.08 -3.20 1.94
C GLY A 303 -4.72 -4.39 1.07
N PHE A 304 -5.21 -5.57 1.46
CA PHE A 304 -5.02 -6.82 0.75
C PHE A 304 -6.23 -7.15 -0.12
N TYR A 305 -5.98 -7.98 -1.13
CA TYR A 305 -7.01 -8.60 -1.94
C TYR A 305 -7.88 -9.54 -1.09
N ASN A 306 -9.19 -9.48 -1.33
CA ASN A 306 -10.17 -10.37 -0.76
C ASN A 306 -11.22 -10.74 -1.83
N ASP A 307 -11.56 -12.02 -1.96
CA ASP A 307 -12.49 -12.53 -3.00
C ASP A 307 -13.92 -11.97 -2.85
N GLU A 308 -14.32 -11.58 -1.63
CA GLU A 308 -15.62 -10.97 -1.36
C GLU A 308 -15.68 -9.48 -1.74
N GLY A 309 -14.52 -8.87 -2.10
CA GLY A 309 -14.41 -7.46 -2.46
C GLY A 309 -14.51 -6.50 -1.27
N ILE A 310 -14.43 -7.01 -0.04
CA ILE A 310 -14.40 -6.19 1.18
C ILE A 310 -12.98 -5.75 1.52
N PRO A 311 -12.79 -4.62 2.23
CA PRO A 311 -11.46 -4.19 2.63
C PRO A 311 -10.81 -5.17 3.59
N ALA A 312 -9.61 -5.64 3.28
CA ALA A 312 -8.81 -6.48 4.15
C ALA A 312 -7.56 -5.72 4.60
N LEU A 313 -7.58 -5.12 5.79
CA LEU A 313 -6.43 -4.41 6.36
C LEU A 313 -5.38 -5.39 6.90
N TYR A 314 -5.80 -6.59 7.28
CA TYR A 314 -4.94 -7.61 7.86
C TYR A 314 -4.82 -8.80 6.90
N TRP A 315 -3.61 -9.34 6.76
CA TRP A 315 -3.35 -10.46 5.86
C TRP A 315 -4.16 -11.72 6.21
N GLN A 316 -4.58 -11.89 7.48
CA GLN A 316 -5.45 -12.99 7.91
C GLN A 316 -6.86 -12.93 7.29
N ASN A 317 -7.27 -11.75 6.82
CA ASN A 317 -8.55 -11.53 6.13
C ASN A 317 -8.38 -11.48 4.61
N ALA A 318 -7.16 -11.64 4.12
CA ALA A 318 -6.83 -11.65 2.70
C ALA A 318 -7.03 -13.05 2.11
N ASP A 319 -7.30 -13.09 0.81
CA ASP A 319 -7.27 -14.32 0.02
C ASP A 319 -6.02 -14.34 -0.85
N SER A 320 -5.40 -15.51 -0.96
CA SER A 320 -4.28 -15.70 -1.88
C SER A 320 -4.80 -16.04 -3.27
N VAL A 321 -4.05 -15.65 -4.28
CA VAL A 321 -4.34 -15.89 -5.70
C VAL A 321 -3.31 -16.83 -6.26
N LEU A 322 -3.74 -17.98 -6.80
CA LEU A 322 -2.88 -18.83 -7.62
C LEU A 322 -2.65 -18.12 -8.96
N ILE A 323 -1.40 -17.78 -9.26
CA ILE A 323 -1.01 -17.15 -10.52
C ILE A 323 -0.21 -18.19 -11.31
N ASP A 324 -0.89 -18.96 -12.15
CA ASP A 324 -0.30 -19.95 -13.06
C ASP A 324 -0.64 -19.68 -14.54
N ASP A 325 -1.36 -18.60 -14.79
CA ASP A 325 -1.74 -18.06 -16.10
C ASP A 325 -1.99 -16.55 -15.96
N ASN A 326 -2.52 -15.90 -16.98
CA ASN A 326 -2.98 -14.50 -16.91
C ASN A 326 -4.29 -14.42 -16.09
N ILE A 327 -4.18 -13.96 -14.87
CA ILE A 327 -5.29 -13.78 -13.94
C ILE A 327 -5.78 -12.33 -13.99
N ILE A 328 -7.07 -12.14 -14.20
CA ILE A 328 -7.69 -10.81 -14.32
C ILE A 328 -8.73 -10.57 -13.22
N ASP A 329 -9.21 -9.34 -13.11
CA ASP A 329 -10.30 -8.91 -12.23
C ASP A 329 -10.04 -9.12 -10.72
N LYS A 330 -8.78 -9.11 -10.29
CA LYS A 330 -8.39 -9.16 -8.89
C LYS A 330 -8.42 -7.75 -8.28
N ASN A 331 -9.63 -7.24 -8.00
CA ASN A 331 -9.82 -5.88 -7.51
C ASN A 331 -9.52 -5.79 -6.01
N ILE A 332 -8.83 -4.73 -5.58
CA ILE A 332 -8.48 -4.51 -4.18
C ILE A 332 -9.25 -3.30 -3.66
N SER A 333 -10.03 -3.52 -2.60
CA SER A 333 -10.82 -2.49 -1.94
C SER A 333 -10.03 -1.87 -0.79
N LEU A 334 -9.90 -0.53 -0.77
CA LEU A 334 -9.11 0.20 0.21
C LEU A 334 -9.96 1.08 1.12
N VAL A 335 -9.51 1.18 2.37
CA VAL A 335 -10.02 2.12 3.37
C VAL A 335 -9.17 3.38 3.35
N ARG A 336 -9.82 4.54 3.37
CA ARG A 336 -9.09 5.82 3.45
C ARG A 336 -8.31 5.91 4.75
N ASP A 337 -7.08 6.41 4.65
CA ASP A 337 -6.30 6.82 5.80
C ASP A 337 -6.85 8.15 6.31
N SER A 338 -7.46 8.09 7.48
CA SER A 338 -8.00 9.26 8.18
C SER A 338 -7.08 9.73 9.31
N SER A 339 -5.77 9.59 9.11
CA SER A 339 -4.74 10.01 10.07
C SER A 339 -4.59 11.52 10.07
N TYR A 340 -5.22 12.17 11.03
CA TYR A 340 -5.04 13.59 11.31
C TYR A 340 -5.14 13.85 12.80
N GLY A 341 -4.02 14.21 13.38
CA GLY A 341 -3.92 14.52 14.79
C GLY A 341 -2.48 14.83 15.16
N ALA A 342 -2.29 15.34 16.35
CA ALA A 342 -0.96 15.67 16.88
C ALA A 342 -0.28 14.46 17.55
N GLY A 343 -0.90 13.29 17.53
CA GLY A 343 -0.39 12.10 18.19
C GLY A 343 0.65 11.34 17.39
N GLY A 344 1.57 10.70 18.09
CA GLY A 344 2.57 9.80 17.49
C GLY A 344 2.94 8.66 18.44
N ILE A 345 3.20 7.49 17.86
CA ILE A 345 3.65 6.31 18.60
C ILE A 345 4.84 5.69 17.87
N GLY A 346 5.97 5.60 18.56
CA GLY A 346 7.20 5.00 18.03
C GLY A 346 7.71 3.85 18.88
N GLY A 347 8.48 2.99 18.26
CA GLY A 347 9.02 1.84 18.95
C GLY A 347 9.89 0.95 18.07
N PHE A 348 9.94 -0.31 18.42
CA PHE A 348 10.74 -1.31 17.71
C PHE A 348 10.04 -2.66 17.69
N ILE A 349 10.38 -3.43 16.67
CA ILE A 349 9.91 -4.79 16.43
C ILE A 349 10.97 -5.75 16.93
N THR A 350 10.55 -6.82 17.57
CA THR A 350 11.42 -7.93 17.99
C THR A 350 10.80 -9.26 17.57
N PHE A 351 11.64 -10.28 17.52
CA PHE A 351 11.23 -11.67 17.30
C PHE A 351 11.63 -12.53 18.50
N SER A 352 10.85 -13.56 18.79
CA SER A 352 11.15 -14.51 19.85
C SER A 352 12.37 -15.39 19.58
N THR A 353 12.82 -15.46 18.33
CA THR A 353 14.04 -16.14 17.85
C THR A 353 15.03 -15.12 17.30
N PRO A 354 16.33 -15.42 17.20
CA PRO A 354 17.27 -14.57 16.50
C PRO A 354 16.78 -14.27 15.09
N SER A 355 16.80 -12.99 14.71
CA SER A 355 16.31 -12.47 13.44
C SER A 355 17.45 -11.77 12.68
N ASP A 356 17.37 -11.75 11.37
CA ASP A 356 18.24 -10.95 10.49
C ASP A 356 17.48 -9.74 9.89
N ALA A 357 18.16 -8.95 9.08
CA ALA A 357 17.56 -7.76 8.49
C ALA A 357 16.33 -8.09 7.62
N SER A 358 16.33 -9.24 6.96
CA SER A 358 15.23 -9.67 6.07
C SER A 358 13.94 -10.01 6.84
N ASP A 359 14.03 -10.31 8.12
CA ASP A 359 12.86 -10.60 8.94
C ASP A 359 11.98 -9.36 9.17
N TYR A 360 12.56 -8.15 9.15
CA TYR A 360 11.84 -6.90 9.37
C TYR A 360 11.08 -6.41 8.14
N GLU A 361 11.38 -6.93 6.98
CA GLU A 361 10.83 -6.45 5.73
C GLU A 361 9.40 -6.91 5.48
N GLY A 362 8.62 -6.03 4.85
CA GLY A 362 7.21 -6.27 4.58
C GLY A 362 6.31 -6.29 5.80
N ILE A 363 6.82 -5.88 6.97
CA ILE A 363 5.99 -5.68 8.16
C ILE A 363 5.22 -4.38 8.02
N THR A 364 3.91 -4.45 8.15
CA THR A 364 3.03 -3.27 8.22
C THR A 364 2.57 -3.08 9.65
N ILE A 365 2.69 -1.86 10.19
CA ILE A 365 2.23 -1.49 11.53
C ILE A 365 1.06 -0.53 11.38
N LEU A 366 -0.06 -0.81 12.06
CA LEU A 366 -1.27 0.00 12.08
C LEU A 366 -1.57 0.44 13.51
N ALA A 367 -2.00 1.69 13.72
CA ALA A 367 -2.55 2.15 14.98
C ALA A 367 -4.06 1.91 14.99
N LYS A 368 -4.52 0.93 15.75
CA LYS A 368 -5.95 0.60 15.91
C LYS A 368 -6.49 1.31 17.14
N ASN A 369 -7.44 2.21 16.94
CA ASN A 369 -8.18 2.85 18.04
C ASN A 369 -9.17 1.83 18.65
N ILE A 370 -9.07 1.60 19.97
CA ILE A 370 -9.91 0.60 20.65
C ILE A 370 -11.30 1.13 21.01
N ASP A 371 -11.50 2.44 21.03
CA ASP A 371 -12.77 3.06 21.39
C ASP A 371 -13.78 2.98 20.24
N ASN A 372 -13.31 3.09 18.99
CA ASN A 372 -14.17 3.06 17.79
C ASN A 372 -13.84 1.92 16.81
N GLY A 373 -12.76 1.14 17.04
CA GLY A 373 -12.33 0.03 16.21
C GLY A 373 -11.68 0.41 14.88
N ALA A 374 -11.56 1.70 14.57
CA ALA A 374 -10.93 2.17 13.34
C ALA A 374 -9.41 2.05 13.43
N SER A 375 -8.77 1.79 12.29
CA SER A 375 -7.32 1.89 12.15
C SER A 375 -6.94 3.25 11.59
N TYR A 376 -5.88 3.83 12.13
CA TYR A 376 -5.35 5.13 11.71
C TYR A 376 -3.88 4.98 11.42
N SER A 377 -3.42 5.63 10.37
CA SER A 377 -2.02 5.68 10.00
C SER A 377 -1.34 4.32 9.94
N TYR A 378 -0.19 4.28 9.35
CA TYR A 378 0.61 3.08 9.28
C TYR A 378 2.09 3.41 9.11
N ASN A 379 2.93 2.40 9.33
CA ASN A 379 4.34 2.44 9.01
C ASN A 379 4.76 1.08 8.48
N PHE A 380 5.89 1.03 7.78
CA PHE A 380 6.54 -0.23 7.44
C PHE A 380 7.75 -0.44 8.34
N GLY A 381 8.01 -1.68 8.69
CA GLY A 381 9.24 -2.05 9.39
C GLY A 381 10.44 -1.63 8.53
N LYS A 382 11.36 -0.87 9.14
CA LYS A 382 12.63 -0.47 8.54
C LYS A 382 13.77 -1.31 9.10
N GLU A 383 14.96 -1.13 8.58
CA GLU A 383 16.17 -1.73 9.12
C GLU A 383 16.21 -1.64 10.65
N LEU A 384 16.60 -2.74 11.28
CA LEU A 384 16.64 -2.89 12.74
C LEU A 384 15.27 -2.81 13.44
N GLY A 385 14.17 -2.89 12.68
CA GLY A 385 12.82 -2.98 13.23
C GLY A 385 12.27 -1.69 13.86
N ASN A 386 12.89 -0.54 13.67
CA ASN A 386 12.35 0.73 14.16
C ASN A 386 11.10 1.13 13.38
N PHE A 387 10.13 1.71 14.08
CA PHE A 387 8.93 2.25 13.45
C PHE A 387 8.46 3.54 14.13
N SER A 388 7.69 4.34 13.39
CA SER A 388 6.99 5.51 13.89
C SER A 388 5.67 5.69 13.15
N VAL A 389 4.56 5.63 13.88
CA VAL A 389 3.22 5.95 13.38
C VAL A 389 2.89 7.35 13.87
N ALA A 390 2.64 8.27 12.96
CA ALA A 390 2.42 9.69 13.24
C ALA A 390 1.04 10.16 12.79
N ASN A 391 0.69 11.39 13.17
CA ASN A 391 -0.54 12.07 12.77
C ASN A 391 -1.83 11.35 13.21
N ILE A 392 -1.81 10.66 14.35
CA ILE A 392 -2.99 9.98 14.88
C ILE A 392 -3.78 10.89 15.83
N PRO A 393 -5.13 10.83 15.81
CA PRO A 393 -5.99 11.55 16.76
C PRO A 393 -5.69 11.19 18.21
N TYR A 394 -6.10 12.02 19.16
CA TYR A 394 -6.10 11.63 20.56
C TYR A 394 -7.08 10.49 20.80
N GLY A 395 -6.70 9.53 21.63
CA GLY A 395 -7.50 8.34 21.90
C GLY A 395 -6.67 7.21 22.50
N THR A 396 -7.28 6.06 22.60
CA THR A 396 -6.67 4.85 23.15
C THR A 396 -6.38 3.87 22.00
N TYR A 397 -5.15 3.40 21.93
CA TYR A 397 -4.65 2.61 20.79
C TYR A 397 -4.01 1.30 21.18
N GLU A 398 -4.15 0.33 20.29
CA GLU A 398 -3.28 -0.83 20.17
C GLU A 398 -2.53 -0.71 18.84
N LEU A 399 -1.21 -0.91 18.85
CA LEU A 399 -0.45 -1.07 17.62
C LEU A 399 -0.49 -2.53 17.19
N VAL A 400 -0.79 -2.75 15.93
CA VAL A 400 -0.85 -4.08 15.33
C VAL A 400 0.21 -4.15 14.23
N ALA A 401 1.28 -4.91 14.48
CA ALA A 401 2.25 -5.25 13.43
C ALA A 401 1.86 -6.59 12.80
N GLN A 402 1.88 -6.63 11.48
CA GLN A 402 1.58 -7.82 10.69
C GLN A 402 2.66 -8.12 9.66
N LYS A 403 2.93 -9.40 9.46
CA LYS A 403 3.76 -9.95 8.39
C LYS A 403 3.06 -11.17 7.84
N ILE A 404 3.00 -11.29 6.51
CA ILE A 404 2.36 -12.47 5.86
C ILE A 404 3.02 -13.74 6.39
N GLY A 405 2.20 -14.68 6.86
CA GLY A 405 2.64 -15.97 7.41
C GLY A 405 2.87 -15.99 8.92
N LEU A 406 2.84 -14.85 9.62
CA LEU A 406 3.01 -14.78 11.07
C LEU A 406 1.74 -14.30 11.77
N ASP A 407 1.56 -14.71 13.02
CA ASP A 407 0.55 -14.11 13.88
C ASP A 407 0.91 -12.66 14.17
N ASN A 408 -0.11 -11.80 14.27
CA ASN A 408 0.10 -10.38 14.52
C ASN A 408 0.79 -10.13 15.86
N ALA A 409 1.79 -9.27 15.88
CA ALA A 409 2.34 -8.72 17.12
C ALA A 409 1.49 -7.50 17.54
N ILE A 410 0.93 -7.55 18.76
CA ILE A 410 0.04 -6.51 19.29
C ILE A 410 0.69 -5.86 20.52
N SER A 411 0.67 -4.53 20.59
CA SER A 411 1.18 -3.77 21.72
C SER A 411 0.24 -3.87 22.93
N GLN A 412 0.74 -3.46 24.07
CA GLN A 412 -0.12 -3.01 25.16
C GLN A 412 -0.89 -1.76 24.73
N THR A 413 -2.00 -1.50 25.40
CA THR A 413 -2.80 -0.29 25.18
C THR A 413 -2.01 0.98 25.46
N VAL A 414 -2.06 1.94 24.54
CA VAL A 414 -1.35 3.22 24.59
C VAL A 414 -2.38 4.35 24.53
N VAL A 415 -2.28 5.29 25.46
CA VAL A 415 -3.15 6.48 25.48
C VAL A 415 -2.40 7.68 24.93
N ILE A 416 -2.97 8.30 23.91
CA ILE A 416 -2.51 9.55 23.31
C ILE A 416 -3.45 10.68 23.75
N ASP A 417 -2.90 11.71 24.39
CA ASP A 417 -3.63 12.86 24.86
C ASP A 417 -2.83 14.16 24.64
N PRO A 418 -3.38 15.36 24.89
CA PRO A 418 -2.66 16.61 24.65
C PRO A 418 -1.37 16.80 25.47
N VAL A 419 -1.19 16.07 26.57
CA VAL A 419 0.01 16.13 27.42
C VAL A 419 1.03 15.09 26.96
N ASN A 420 0.56 13.90 26.60
CA ASN A 420 1.38 12.77 26.17
C ASN A 420 1.03 12.42 24.71
N ASN A 421 1.33 13.36 23.82
CA ASN A 421 0.99 13.20 22.39
C ASN A 421 2.07 12.45 21.59
N GLN A 422 3.26 12.24 22.13
CA GLN A 422 4.34 11.48 21.50
C GLN A 422 4.80 10.37 22.46
N ILE A 423 4.46 9.15 22.14
CA ILE A 423 4.84 7.97 22.92
C ILE A 423 5.92 7.21 22.17
N THR A 424 6.97 6.81 22.88
CA THR A 424 8.09 6.07 22.31
C THR A 424 8.40 4.81 23.12
N GLY A 425 9.21 3.92 22.56
CA GLY A 425 9.68 2.71 23.24
C GLY A 425 8.66 1.56 23.27
N ILE A 426 7.65 1.60 22.40
CA ILE A 426 6.72 0.47 22.25
C ILE A 426 7.44 -0.70 21.59
N ASN A 427 7.34 -1.88 22.20
CA ASN A 427 7.88 -3.11 21.63
C ASN A 427 6.76 -3.98 21.05
N LEU A 428 6.89 -4.33 19.77
CA LEU A 428 6.03 -5.27 19.06
C LEU A 428 6.81 -6.58 18.83
N ASN A 429 6.45 -7.61 19.57
CA ASN A 429 7.17 -8.87 19.54
C ASN A 429 6.42 -9.94 18.72
N PHE A 430 7.01 -10.37 17.62
CA PHE A 430 6.53 -11.54 16.88
C PHE A 430 6.97 -12.83 17.58
N ILE A 431 5.99 -13.64 17.95
CA ILE A 431 6.24 -14.97 18.51
C ILE A 431 6.34 -15.94 17.34
N ILE A 432 7.56 -16.36 17.04
CA ILE A 432 7.78 -17.44 16.08
C ILE A 432 7.64 -18.75 16.85
N SER A 433 6.48 -19.40 16.70
CA SER A 433 6.29 -20.75 17.20
C SER A 433 7.08 -21.70 16.29
N THR A 434 8.20 -22.20 16.79
CA THR A 434 8.82 -23.39 16.20
C THR A 434 7.93 -24.57 16.55
N ILE A 435 6.85 -24.75 15.81
CA ILE A 435 6.15 -26.04 15.81
C ILE A 435 7.12 -27.00 15.12
N GLU A 436 7.69 -27.94 15.89
CA GLU A 436 8.24 -29.14 15.27
C GLU A 436 7.19 -29.65 14.30
N SER A 437 7.57 -29.77 13.04
CA SER A 437 6.70 -30.02 11.91
C SER A 437 5.75 -31.18 12.18
N ASP A 438 4.53 -30.88 12.59
CA ASP A 438 3.43 -31.74 12.22
C ASP A 438 3.35 -31.68 10.70
N VAL A 439 3.61 -32.79 10.04
CA VAL A 439 3.67 -32.90 8.58
C VAL A 439 2.42 -32.28 8.01
N LEU A 440 2.54 -31.09 7.43
CA LEU A 440 1.43 -30.39 6.79
C LEU A 440 0.93 -31.23 5.63
N VAL A 441 -0.28 -31.76 5.75
CA VAL A 441 -0.89 -32.54 4.70
C VAL A 441 -1.46 -31.59 3.65
N PRO A 442 -0.97 -31.57 2.40
CA PRO A 442 -1.54 -30.74 1.34
C PRO A 442 -3.04 -31.01 1.18
N SER A 443 -3.84 -29.96 0.96
CA SER A 443 -5.29 -30.09 0.77
C SER A 443 -5.67 -30.59 -0.62
N ASP A 444 -4.79 -30.42 -1.62
CA ASP A 444 -5.03 -30.82 -3.02
C ASP A 444 -3.87 -31.59 -3.64
N ILE A 445 -4.22 -32.43 -4.63
CA ILE A 445 -3.25 -33.06 -5.51
C ILE A 445 -2.92 -32.05 -6.60
N VAL A 446 -1.72 -31.47 -6.58
CA VAL A 446 -1.24 -30.48 -7.55
C VAL A 446 -0.01 -31.03 -8.28
N LEU A 447 0.09 -30.74 -9.58
CA LEU A 447 1.31 -30.90 -10.37
C LEU A 447 1.73 -29.50 -10.85
N TYR A 448 2.87 -29.02 -10.40
CA TYR A 448 3.36 -27.70 -10.75
C TYR A 448 4.10 -27.70 -12.09
N GLN A 449 4.24 -26.51 -12.69
CA GLN A 449 5.09 -26.34 -13.86
C GLN A 449 6.54 -26.60 -13.47
N ASN A 450 7.27 -27.35 -14.31
CA ASN A 450 8.70 -27.57 -14.06
C ASN A 450 9.50 -26.27 -14.15
N HIS A 451 10.51 -26.14 -13.33
CA HIS A 451 11.40 -24.97 -13.31
C HIS A 451 12.87 -25.37 -13.29
N PRO A 452 13.69 -24.74 -14.16
CA PRO A 452 13.34 -23.81 -15.24
C PRO A 452 12.53 -24.47 -16.36
N ASN A 453 11.74 -23.68 -17.11
CA ASN A 453 11.08 -24.09 -18.34
C ASN A 453 10.99 -22.88 -19.31
N PRO A 454 11.72 -22.86 -20.44
CA PRO A 454 12.56 -23.95 -20.97
C PRO A 454 13.76 -24.30 -20.08
N PHE A 455 14.26 -25.55 -20.18
CA PHE A 455 15.36 -26.05 -19.35
C PHE A 455 16.54 -26.59 -20.19
N ASN A 456 17.73 -26.60 -19.56
CA ASN A 456 18.98 -27.09 -20.17
C ASN A 456 19.97 -27.59 -19.12
N PRO A 457 20.35 -28.84 -19.06
CA PRO A 457 19.54 -30.01 -19.44
C PRO A 457 18.68 -30.52 -18.27
N THR A 458 18.70 -29.83 -17.13
CA THR A 458 18.00 -30.24 -15.88
C THR A 458 16.86 -29.30 -15.53
N THR A 459 15.83 -29.86 -14.91
CA THR A 459 14.69 -29.12 -14.37
C THR A 459 14.13 -29.83 -13.16
N ASN A 460 13.48 -29.11 -12.26
CA ASN A 460 12.76 -29.66 -11.12
C ASN A 460 11.27 -29.73 -11.43
N ILE A 461 10.64 -30.84 -11.07
CA ILE A 461 9.22 -31.07 -11.17
C ILE A 461 8.68 -31.24 -9.77
N THR A 462 7.70 -30.41 -9.40
CA THR A 462 7.09 -30.42 -8.09
C THR A 462 5.66 -30.91 -8.15
N PHE A 463 5.21 -31.68 -7.14
CA PHE A 463 3.83 -32.11 -6.99
C PHE A 463 3.46 -32.32 -5.52
N SER A 464 2.15 -32.39 -5.23
CA SER A 464 1.61 -32.65 -3.89
C SER A 464 0.65 -33.83 -3.87
N THR A 465 0.54 -34.48 -2.70
CA THR A 465 -0.44 -35.54 -2.41
C THR A 465 -1.18 -35.23 -1.10
N THR A 466 -2.48 -35.53 -1.05
CA THR A 466 -3.37 -35.20 0.08
C THR A 466 -3.50 -36.32 1.09
N SER A 467 -3.06 -37.52 0.76
CA SER A 467 -3.12 -38.72 1.60
C SER A 467 -2.04 -39.71 1.15
N GLN A 468 -1.72 -40.65 2.00
CA GLN A 468 -0.84 -41.75 1.58
C GLN A 468 -1.47 -42.43 0.37
N SER A 469 -0.77 -42.43 -0.76
CA SER A 469 -1.25 -42.88 -2.04
C SER A 469 -0.12 -43.42 -2.91
N PHE A 470 -0.44 -44.31 -3.81
CA PHE A 470 0.51 -44.70 -4.85
C PHE A 470 0.65 -43.57 -5.86
N VAL A 471 1.86 -43.10 -6.06
CA VAL A 471 2.21 -41.96 -6.93
C VAL A 471 3.02 -42.48 -8.11
N SER A 472 2.60 -42.09 -9.32
CA SER A 472 3.37 -42.29 -10.55
C SER A 472 3.60 -40.96 -11.24
N LEU A 473 4.88 -40.56 -11.41
CA LEU A 473 5.29 -39.39 -12.19
C LEU A 473 6.18 -39.85 -13.35
N LYS A 474 5.73 -39.58 -14.58
CA LYS A 474 6.38 -40.07 -15.79
C LYS A 474 6.51 -38.99 -16.85
N VAL A 475 7.54 -39.11 -17.69
CA VAL A 475 7.83 -38.21 -18.80
C VAL A 475 7.52 -38.89 -20.12
N TYR A 476 6.95 -38.12 -21.05
CA TYR A 476 6.49 -38.61 -22.37
C TYR A 476 6.97 -37.68 -23.49
N ASP A 477 7.12 -38.28 -24.69
CA ASP A 477 7.29 -37.48 -25.91
C ASP A 477 5.94 -37.00 -26.48
N LEU A 478 5.98 -36.28 -27.62
CA LEU A 478 4.82 -35.78 -28.33
C LEU A 478 3.88 -36.88 -28.86
N LEU A 479 4.38 -38.10 -29.03
CA LEU A 479 3.63 -39.25 -29.51
C LEU A 479 2.98 -40.07 -28.36
N GLY A 480 3.28 -39.66 -27.10
CA GLY A 480 2.79 -40.35 -25.90
C GLY A 480 3.65 -41.54 -25.48
N ASN A 481 4.85 -41.73 -26.05
CA ASN A 481 5.77 -42.78 -25.61
C ASN A 481 6.41 -42.35 -24.28
N GLU A 482 6.43 -43.27 -23.31
CA GLU A 482 7.10 -43.07 -22.03
C GLU A 482 8.62 -43.04 -22.22
N LEU A 483 9.26 -41.94 -21.75
CA LEU A 483 10.70 -41.73 -21.83
C LEU A 483 11.40 -41.96 -20.50
N ALA A 484 10.73 -41.66 -19.39
CA ALA A 484 11.26 -41.83 -18.05
C ALA A 484 10.15 -42.00 -17.02
N THR A 485 10.41 -42.84 -16.02
CA THR A 485 9.62 -42.88 -14.79
C THR A 485 10.42 -42.20 -13.68
N LEU A 486 9.90 -41.12 -13.14
CA LEU A 486 10.58 -40.33 -12.12
C LEU A 486 10.16 -40.74 -10.71
N VAL A 487 8.91 -41.07 -10.51
CA VAL A 487 8.33 -41.62 -9.27
C VAL A 487 7.40 -42.78 -9.61
N ASN A 488 7.44 -43.85 -8.82
CA ASN A 488 6.53 -44.99 -8.99
C ASN A 488 6.50 -45.79 -7.67
N GLU A 489 5.95 -45.19 -6.62
CA GLU A 489 5.94 -45.75 -5.25
C GLU A 489 4.81 -45.16 -4.41
N GLU A 490 4.54 -45.75 -3.25
CA GLU A 490 3.66 -45.15 -2.23
C GLU A 490 4.36 -43.94 -1.59
N LYS A 491 3.65 -42.83 -1.55
CA LYS A 491 4.09 -41.58 -0.88
C LYS A 491 3.10 -41.17 0.20
N PRO A 492 3.55 -40.76 1.38
CA PRO A 492 2.69 -40.07 2.35
C PRO A 492 2.06 -38.79 1.79
N ALA A 493 1.10 -38.24 2.49
CA ALA A 493 0.60 -36.91 2.20
C ALA A 493 1.73 -35.88 2.44
N ALA A 494 2.22 -35.28 1.39
CA ALA A 494 3.27 -34.27 1.40
C ALA A 494 3.41 -33.65 0.00
N ALA A 495 4.29 -32.67 -0.08
CA ALA A 495 4.81 -32.20 -1.35
C ALA A 495 6.18 -32.82 -1.64
N TYR A 496 6.47 -32.93 -2.92
CA TYR A 496 7.65 -33.60 -3.41
C TYR A 496 8.25 -32.81 -4.57
N GLU A 497 9.57 -32.76 -4.60
CA GLU A 497 10.35 -32.24 -5.72
C GLU A 497 11.21 -33.37 -6.32
N VAL A 498 11.22 -33.43 -7.66
CA VAL A 498 11.96 -34.45 -8.40
C VAL A 498 12.77 -33.79 -9.51
N ASN A 499 14.07 -33.98 -9.47
CA ASN A 499 14.96 -33.50 -10.53
C ASN A 499 14.87 -34.40 -11.76
N PHE A 500 14.66 -33.78 -12.93
CA PHE A 500 14.69 -34.45 -14.23
C PHE A 500 15.86 -33.96 -15.05
N ASN A 501 16.65 -34.91 -15.58
CA ASN A 501 17.79 -34.65 -16.45
C ASN A 501 17.51 -35.13 -17.88
N GLY A 502 17.25 -34.18 -18.78
CA GLY A 502 17.00 -34.41 -20.21
C GLY A 502 18.25 -34.47 -21.09
N SER A 503 19.44 -34.62 -20.52
CA SER A 503 20.73 -34.61 -21.28
C SER A 503 20.77 -35.65 -22.44
N LYS A 504 20.01 -36.75 -22.34
CA LYS A 504 19.92 -37.80 -23.38
C LYS A 504 18.83 -37.54 -24.40
N LEU A 505 18.00 -36.53 -24.21
CA LEU A 505 16.88 -36.21 -25.11
C LEU A 505 17.29 -35.10 -26.09
N ALA A 506 16.62 -35.00 -27.23
CA ALA A 506 16.77 -33.92 -28.18
C ALA A 506 16.08 -32.65 -27.68
N SER A 507 16.49 -31.46 -28.14
CA SER A 507 15.70 -30.23 -27.91
C SER A 507 14.29 -30.41 -28.48
N GLY A 508 13.27 -30.02 -27.69
CA GLY A 508 11.89 -30.23 -28.08
C GLY A 508 10.89 -30.10 -26.94
N VAL A 509 9.63 -30.37 -27.26
CA VAL A 509 8.52 -30.35 -26.32
C VAL A 509 8.29 -31.75 -25.75
N TYR A 510 8.13 -31.83 -24.45
CA TYR A 510 7.84 -33.05 -23.71
C TYR A 510 6.68 -32.81 -22.76
N PHE A 511 6.07 -33.89 -22.26
CA PHE A 511 5.03 -33.85 -21.26
C PHE A 511 5.44 -34.67 -20.04
N TYR A 512 5.03 -34.24 -18.87
CA TYR A 512 5.11 -35.07 -17.67
C TYR A 512 3.72 -35.21 -17.04
N ARG A 513 3.46 -36.41 -16.54
CA ARG A 513 2.16 -36.79 -16.03
C ARG A 513 2.31 -37.35 -14.63
N LEU A 514 1.57 -36.73 -13.70
CA LEU A 514 1.36 -37.22 -12.35
C LEU A 514 0.07 -38.02 -12.28
N GLN A 515 0.12 -39.16 -11.64
CA GLN A 515 -1.06 -39.93 -11.27
C GLN A 515 -0.98 -40.22 -9.76
N VAL A 516 -2.04 -39.89 -9.03
CA VAL A 516 -2.23 -40.16 -7.60
C VAL A 516 -3.63 -40.76 -7.43
N GLY A 517 -3.70 -42.05 -7.16
CA GLY A 517 -4.98 -42.77 -7.15
C GLY A 517 -5.73 -42.61 -8.46
N GLN A 518 -6.93 -42.01 -8.41
CA GLN A 518 -7.77 -41.75 -9.59
C GLN A 518 -7.46 -40.39 -10.25
N THR A 519 -6.71 -39.52 -9.61
CA THR A 519 -6.41 -38.19 -10.12
C THR A 519 -5.21 -38.22 -11.05
N THR A 520 -5.36 -37.63 -12.24
CA THR A 520 -4.28 -37.47 -13.22
C THR A 520 -4.12 -36.00 -13.60
N LYS A 521 -2.88 -35.49 -13.53
CA LYS A 521 -2.50 -34.16 -13.98
C LYS A 521 -1.37 -34.27 -15.00
N THR A 522 -1.36 -33.41 -16.03
CA THR A 522 -0.33 -33.42 -17.09
C THR A 522 0.12 -32.00 -17.37
N ARG A 523 1.42 -31.80 -17.52
CA ARG A 523 2.02 -30.50 -17.88
C ARG A 523 3.02 -30.66 -19.02
N LYS A 524 3.26 -29.56 -19.74
CA LYS A 524 4.21 -29.46 -20.85
C LYS A 524 5.53 -28.90 -20.35
N MET A 525 6.66 -29.37 -20.87
CA MET A 525 7.98 -28.81 -20.66
C MET A 525 8.76 -28.69 -21.97
N VAL A 526 9.71 -27.77 -22.03
CA VAL A 526 10.51 -27.48 -23.23
C VAL A 526 11.99 -27.62 -22.89
N LEU A 527 12.67 -28.54 -23.57
CA LEU A 527 14.12 -28.71 -23.47
C LEU A 527 14.81 -27.94 -24.60
N ILE A 528 15.79 -27.12 -24.25
CA ILE A 528 16.65 -26.38 -25.19
C ILE A 528 18.09 -26.76 -24.87
N LYS A 529 18.83 -27.23 -25.87
CA LYS A 529 20.27 -27.50 -25.75
C LYS A 529 21.06 -26.47 -26.51
#